data_c6e8861b808a25639103b3ef4ce7e007
#
_entry.id   c6e8861b808a25639103b3ef4ce7e007
#
_cell.length_a   1.000
_cell.length_b   1.000
_cell.length_c   1.000
_cell.angle_alpha   90.00
_cell.angle_beta   90.00
_cell.angle_gamma   90.00
#
_symmetry.space_group_name_H-M   'P 1'
#
loop_
_entity.id
_entity.type
_entity.pdbx_description
1 polymer ?
#
loop_
_entity_poly.entity_id
_entity_poly.type
_entity_poly.pdbx_seq_one_letter_code
_entity_poly.pdbx_strand_id
1 'polypeptide(L)'
;MEINERTGIVVIDQKKYHLTKYEMKVLVELKKPGLRTYSDIYKALYNIRPDRINETSMKSIKNLVSNVRIKTGLRIQNYSGYGYELGGTNGEI
;
A
#
# COMPACT_ATOMS: atom_id res chain seq x y z
N MET A 1 -5.66 8.63 10.57
CA MET A 1 -5.78 8.60 9.10
C MET A 1 -7.19 8.19 8.70
N GLU A 2 -7.79 8.98 7.87
CA GLU A 2 -9.12 8.66 7.35
C GLU A 2 -9.02 8.31 5.87
N ILE A 3 -9.67 7.23 5.46
CA ILE A 3 -9.63 6.76 4.09
C ILE A 3 -11.03 6.71 3.53
N ASN A 4 -11.23 7.36 2.37
CA ASN A 4 -12.49 7.27 1.64
C ASN A 4 -12.21 6.61 0.28
N GLU A 5 -12.50 5.32 0.21
CA GLU A 5 -12.22 4.55 -1.00
C GLU A 5 -13.07 4.98 -2.19
N ARG A 6 -14.23 5.55 -1.91
CA ARG A 6 -15.14 5.96 -2.99
C ARG A 6 -14.64 7.20 -3.72
N THR A 7 -13.96 8.08 -3.01
CA THR A 7 -13.48 9.33 -3.60
C THR A 7 -11.98 9.32 -3.89
N GLY A 8 -11.25 8.35 -3.36
CA GLY A 8 -9.80 8.32 -3.50
C GLY A 8 -9.10 9.30 -2.59
N ILE A 9 -9.78 9.80 -1.56
CA ILE A 9 -9.20 10.81 -0.67
C ILE A 9 -8.75 10.16 0.63
N VAL A 10 -7.53 10.50 1.04
CA VAL A 10 -6.95 10.09 2.32
C VAL A 10 -6.63 11.36 3.11
N VAL A 11 -7.04 11.39 4.37
CA VAL A 11 -6.72 12.51 5.27
C VAL A 11 -5.69 12.04 6.29
N ILE A 12 -4.55 12.69 6.30
CA ILE A 12 -3.45 12.39 7.23
C ILE A 12 -3.01 13.71 7.85
N ASP A 13 -3.08 13.80 9.18
CA ASP A 13 -2.70 15.01 9.91
C ASP A 13 -3.37 16.25 9.32
N GLN A 14 -4.68 16.13 9.05
CA GLN A 14 -5.52 17.23 8.55
C GLN A 14 -5.23 17.64 7.11
N LYS A 15 -4.36 16.90 6.42
CA LYS A 15 -4.08 17.14 5.01
C LYS A 15 -4.76 16.10 4.15
N LYS A 16 -5.28 16.52 3.01
CA LYS A 16 -5.95 15.64 2.06
C LYS A 16 -5.03 15.27 0.93
N TYR A 17 -5.04 13.98 0.59
CA TYR A 17 -4.24 13.46 -0.52
C TYR A 17 -5.15 12.65 -1.44
N HIS A 18 -4.93 12.76 -2.75
CA HIS A 18 -5.68 11.99 -3.73
C HIS A 18 -4.86 10.82 -4.20
N LEU A 19 -5.47 9.63 -4.14
CA LEU A 19 -4.85 8.41 -4.65
C LEU A 19 -5.71 7.84 -5.77
N THR A 20 -5.04 7.16 -6.71
CA THR A 20 -5.78 6.43 -7.74
C THR A 20 -6.43 5.21 -7.11
N LYS A 21 -7.32 4.56 -7.87
CA LYS A 21 -8.03 3.38 -7.40
C LYS A 21 -7.08 2.29 -6.90
N TYR A 22 -6.04 1.98 -7.68
CA TYR A 22 -5.10 0.93 -7.30
C TYR A 22 -4.19 1.37 -6.14
N GLU A 23 -3.78 2.62 -6.12
CA GLU A 23 -3.01 3.14 -4.99
C GLU A 23 -3.81 3.05 -3.70
N MET A 24 -5.10 3.35 -3.78
CA MET A 24 -5.98 3.25 -2.62
C MET A 24 -6.09 1.81 -2.13
N LYS A 25 -6.21 0.85 -3.06
CA LYS A 25 -6.27 -0.56 -2.70
C LYS A 25 -5.00 -1.02 -1.98
N VAL A 26 -3.85 -0.53 -2.44
CA VAL A 26 -2.57 -0.82 -1.78
C VAL A 26 -2.56 -0.27 -0.36
N LEU A 27 -2.98 0.98 -0.20
CA LEU A 27 -2.97 1.61 1.13
C LEU A 27 -3.91 0.88 2.10
N VAL A 28 -5.11 0.53 1.65
CA VAL A 28 -6.06 -0.20 2.49
C VAL A 28 -5.47 -1.54 2.94
N GLU A 29 -4.79 -2.24 2.04
CA GLU A 29 -4.15 -3.50 2.40
C GLU A 29 -3.01 -3.27 3.40
N LEU A 30 -2.20 -2.24 3.19
CA LEU A 30 -1.08 -1.94 4.07
C LEU A 30 -1.51 -1.50 5.47
N LYS A 31 -2.75 -1.02 5.62
CA LYS A 31 -3.26 -0.65 6.94
C LYS A 31 -3.53 -1.85 7.82
N LYS A 32 -3.66 -3.03 7.25
CA LYS A 32 -3.82 -4.24 8.05
C LYS A 32 -2.54 -4.48 8.86
N PRO A 33 -2.65 -4.99 10.08
CA PRO A 33 -1.48 -5.15 10.94
C PRO A 33 -0.48 -6.15 10.37
N GLY A 34 0.80 -5.85 10.61
CA GLY A 34 1.90 -6.73 10.25
C GLY A 34 2.34 -6.59 8.81
N LEU A 35 3.27 -7.46 8.45
CA LEU A 35 3.80 -7.50 7.09
C LEU A 35 2.75 -7.94 6.10
N ARG A 36 2.60 -7.17 5.03
CA ARG A 36 1.71 -7.56 3.92
C ARG A 36 2.60 -8.06 2.78
N THR A 37 2.45 -9.32 2.43
CA THR A 37 3.28 -9.92 1.40
C THR A 37 2.90 -9.42 0.02
N TYR A 38 3.78 -9.64 -0.96
CA TYR A 38 3.44 -9.31 -2.36
C TYR A 38 2.17 -10.03 -2.79
N SER A 39 1.98 -11.28 -2.34
CA SER A 39 0.77 -12.04 -2.65
C SER A 39 -0.47 -11.40 -2.04
N ASP A 40 -0.38 -10.90 -0.80
CA ASP A 40 -1.48 -10.20 -0.15
C ASP A 40 -1.88 -8.96 -0.94
N ILE A 41 -0.87 -8.19 -1.37
CA ILE A 41 -1.12 -6.96 -2.11
C ILE A 41 -1.70 -7.27 -3.49
N TYR A 42 -1.19 -8.30 -4.15
CA TYR A 42 -1.72 -8.74 -5.43
C TYR A 42 -3.21 -9.11 -5.31
N LYS A 43 -3.55 -9.87 -4.25
CA LYS A 43 -4.93 -10.24 -3.99
C LYS A 43 -5.82 -9.02 -3.78
N ALA A 44 -5.31 -8.01 -3.07
CA ALA A 44 -6.05 -6.77 -2.85
C ALA A 44 -6.30 -6.02 -4.15
N LEU A 45 -5.33 -6.04 -5.06
CA LEU A 45 -5.42 -5.32 -6.33
C LEU A 45 -6.33 -6.01 -7.33
N TYR A 46 -6.23 -7.33 -7.46
CA TYR A 46 -6.85 -8.07 -8.54
C TYR A 46 -7.89 -9.09 -8.09
N ASN A 47 -8.10 -9.20 -6.79
CA ASN A 47 -9.09 -10.09 -6.18
C ASN A 47 -8.86 -11.57 -6.51
N ILE A 48 -7.62 -11.93 -6.76
CA ILE A 48 -7.23 -13.31 -7.02
C ILE A 48 -5.83 -13.53 -6.42
N ARG A 49 -5.65 -14.66 -5.74
CA ARG A 49 -4.36 -14.98 -5.15
C ARG A 49 -3.54 -15.77 -6.16
N PRO A 50 -2.36 -15.27 -6.55
CA PRO A 50 -1.55 -15.94 -7.57
C PRO A 50 -0.79 -17.12 -6.98
N ASP A 51 -0.52 -18.11 -7.81
CA ASP A 51 0.40 -19.19 -7.45
C ASP A 51 1.81 -18.62 -7.32
N ARG A 52 2.11 -17.66 -8.19
CA ARG A 52 3.43 -17.07 -8.26
C ARG A 52 3.28 -15.66 -8.84
N ILE A 53 4.05 -14.72 -8.33
CA ILE A 53 4.03 -13.35 -8.83
C ILE A 53 5.18 -13.18 -9.80
N ASN A 54 4.87 -12.83 -11.05
CA ASN A 54 5.91 -12.60 -12.07
C ASN A 54 6.54 -11.22 -11.91
N GLU A 55 7.62 -10.99 -12.67
CA GLU A 55 8.37 -9.74 -12.57
C GLU A 55 7.52 -8.51 -12.89
N THR A 56 6.65 -8.61 -13.88
CA THR A 56 5.80 -7.49 -14.29
C THR A 56 4.86 -7.09 -13.17
N SER A 57 4.21 -8.06 -12.55
CA SER A 57 3.31 -7.79 -11.41
C SER A 57 4.07 -7.26 -10.21
N MET A 58 5.25 -7.81 -9.94
CA MET A 58 6.10 -7.34 -8.86
C MET A 58 6.46 -5.88 -9.06
N LYS A 59 6.83 -5.52 -10.28
CA LYS A 59 7.21 -4.15 -10.62
C LYS A 59 6.02 -3.21 -10.45
N SER A 60 4.83 -3.64 -10.86
CA SER A 60 3.61 -2.84 -10.68
C SER A 60 3.33 -2.58 -9.20
N ILE A 61 3.47 -3.61 -8.38
CA ILE A 61 3.27 -3.46 -6.94
C ILE A 61 4.27 -2.47 -6.35
N LYS A 62 5.54 -2.60 -6.72
CA LYS A 62 6.58 -1.70 -6.23
C LYS A 62 6.31 -0.26 -6.64
N ASN A 63 5.85 -0.05 -7.88
CA ASN A 63 5.52 1.28 -8.36
C ASN A 63 4.34 1.88 -7.59
N LEU A 64 3.30 1.09 -7.34
CA LEU A 64 2.14 1.55 -6.59
C LEU A 64 2.50 1.92 -5.15
N VAL A 65 3.30 1.09 -4.50
CA VAL A 65 3.77 1.38 -3.14
C VAL A 65 4.60 2.66 -3.12
N SER A 66 5.48 2.81 -4.10
CA SER A 66 6.31 4.01 -4.22
C SER A 66 5.44 5.26 -4.41
N ASN A 67 4.41 5.16 -5.27
CA ASN A 67 3.51 6.29 -5.50
C ASN A 67 2.74 6.67 -4.24
N VAL A 68 2.26 5.68 -3.49
CA VAL A 68 1.58 5.95 -2.23
C VAL A 68 2.52 6.66 -1.27
N ARG A 69 3.75 6.18 -1.16
CA ARG A 69 4.76 6.78 -0.28
C ARG A 69 5.04 8.23 -0.67
N ILE A 70 5.24 8.47 -1.96
CA ILE A 70 5.56 9.80 -2.46
C ILE A 70 4.39 10.77 -2.25
N LYS A 71 3.17 10.32 -2.55
CA LYS A 71 1.99 11.18 -2.47
C LYS A 71 1.61 11.51 -1.03
N THR A 72 1.73 10.55 -0.13
CA THR A 72 1.24 10.72 1.24
C THR A 72 2.31 11.03 2.26
N GLY A 73 3.57 10.72 1.94
CA GLY A 73 4.66 10.84 2.90
C GLY A 73 4.64 9.79 3.99
N LEU A 74 3.76 8.80 3.88
CA LEU A 74 3.71 7.74 4.88
C LEU A 74 4.99 6.91 4.86
N ARG A 75 5.38 6.44 6.05
CA ARG A 75 6.52 5.54 6.14
C ARG A 75 6.06 4.13 5.82
N ILE A 76 6.57 3.59 4.74
CA ILE A 76 6.27 2.23 4.31
C ILE A 76 7.59 1.47 4.29
N GLN A 77 7.71 0.47 5.17
CA GLN A 77 8.94 -0.29 5.28
C GLN A 77 8.95 -1.42 4.26
N ASN A 78 10.07 -1.56 3.56
CA ASN A 78 10.26 -2.60 2.57
C ASN A 78 11.01 -3.77 3.21
N TYR A 79 10.43 -4.96 3.12
CA TYR A 79 11.11 -6.20 3.49
C TYR A 79 11.44 -6.92 2.19
N SER A 80 12.69 -6.77 1.75
CA SER A 80 13.13 -7.26 0.44
C SER A 80 12.83 -8.73 0.25
N GLY A 81 12.13 -9.04 -0.85
CA GLY A 81 11.74 -10.41 -1.16
C GLY A 81 10.47 -10.89 -0.49
N TYR A 82 9.90 -10.11 0.43
CA TYR A 82 8.71 -10.54 1.19
C TYR A 82 7.50 -9.62 1.01
N GLY A 83 7.67 -8.32 1.23
CA GLY A 83 6.55 -7.40 1.12
C GLY A 83 6.80 -6.08 1.81
N TYR A 84 5.73 -5.50 2.33
CA TYR A 84 5.77 -4.17 2.92
C TYR A 84 4.97 -4.12 4.21
N GLU A 85 5.32 -3.15 5.04
CA GLU A 85 4.58 -2.88 6.26
C GLU A 85 4.43 -1.38 6.45
N LEU A 86 3.23 -0.93 6.77
CA LEU A 86 3.00 0.47 7.10
C LEU A 86 3.55 0.70 8.50
N GLY A 87 4.69 1.34 8.55
CA GLY A 87 5.45 1.44 9.78
C GLY A 87 5.64 2.83 10.31
N GLY A 88 4.85 3.70 9.99
CA GLY A 88 5.04 5.08 10.43
C GLY A 88 4.51 5.39 11.79
N THR A 89 3.85 4.48 12.31
CA THR A 89 3.21 4.77 13.59
C THR A 89 4.23 4.67 14.73
N ASN A 90 4.60 4.59 14.46
CA ASN A 90 5.20 4.53 15.32
C ASN A 90 6.10 4.94 15.77
N GLY A 91 6.18 4.73 15.53
CA GLY A 91 6.88 4.94 15.87
C GLY A 91 7.41 5.14 16.13
N GLU A 92 7.16 5.02 16.21
CA GLU A 92 7.65 5.17 16.59
C GLU A 92 8.26 5.00 16.97
N ILE A 93 8.21 4.77 17.02
CA ILE A 93 8.69 4.64 17.46
C ILE A 93 9.08 4.95 17.88
#